data_fc3d46e748364b5409dd90af4a1cfae5
#
_entry.id   fc3d46e748364b5409dd90af4a1cfae5
#
_cell.length_a   1.000
_cell.length_b   1.000
_cell.length_c   1.000
_cell.angle_alpha   90.00
_cell.angle_beta   90.00
_cell.angle_gamma   90.00
#
_symmetry.space_group_name_H-M   'P 1'
#
loop_
_entity.id
_entity.type
_entity.pdbx_description
1 polymer ?
#
loop_
_entity_poly.entity_id
_entity_poly.type
_entity_poly.pdbx_seq_one_letter_code
_entity_poly.pdbx_strand_id
1 'polypeptide(L)'
;MAESEEKAVQNAKQFMWMQGEFTGLAHPVWANPSGYFSPGGRRNFVEFAVGRAKNPRGNPTFEEQRADGMIMCGTPKQVLPRIRHLLEETRPGIMAIWGNDGNVSHPDSMTCIRLLGQEVFPQVREWAKELGLNSPFEAEAPVSIAYAKDLKQPVAAAE
;
A
#
# COMPACT_ATOMS: atom_id res chain seq x y z
N MET A 1 -0.46 5.69 12.55
CA MET A 1 -1.68 5.64 13.38
C MET A 1 -1.33 6.14 14.78
N ALA A 2 -2.26 6.81 15.45
CA ALA A 2 -2.08 7.33 16.81
C ALA A 2 -3.41 7.39 17.56
N GLU A 3 -3.37 7.76 18.86
CA GLU A 3 -4.55 7.88 19.72
C GLU A 3 -5.42 9.10 19.38
N SER A 4 -4.84 10.13 18.75
CA SER A 4 -5.58 11.27 18.21
C SER A 4 -5.27 11.48 16.72
N GLU A 5 -6.18 12.14 16.01
CA GLU A 5 -6.00 12.45 14.59
C GLU A 5 -4.84 13.42 14.36
N GLU A 6 -4.72 14.45 15.20
CA GLU A 6 -3.65 15.45 15.10
C GLU A 6 -2.27 14.78 15.21
N LYS A 7 -2.12 13.87 16.18
CA LYS A 7 -0.86 13.13 16.38
C LYS A 7 -0.60 12.16 15.22
N ALA A 8 -1.63 11.51 14.70
CA ALA A 8 -1.51 10.63 13.55
C ALA A 8 -1.07 11.39 12.30
N VAL A 9 -1.62 12.57 12.06
CA VAL A 9 -1.23 13.46 10.94
C VAL A 9 0.19 13.96 11.13
N GLN A 10 0.56 14.39 12.34
CA GLN A 10 1.93 14.81 12.64
C GLN A 10 2.94 13.70 12.34
N ASN A 11 2.68 12.49 12.79
CA ASN A 11 3.53 11.33 12.54
C ASN A 11 3.57 10.97 11.05
N ALA A 12 2.42 11.00 10.36
CA ALA A 12 2.35 10.68 8.94
C ALA A 12 3.12 11.69 8.07
N LYS A 13 3.17 12.96 8.45
CA LYS A 13 3.99 13.97 7.74
C LYS A 13 5.49 13.70 7.86
N GLN A 14 5.93 12.95 8.86
CA GLN A 14 7.33 12.52 8.97
C GLN A 14 7.66 11.37 8.01
N PHE A 15 6.65 10.67 7.50
CA PHE A 15 6.76 9.63 6.48
C PHE A 15 7.00 10.16 5.05
N MET A 16 7.23 11.45 4.91
CA MET A 16 7.29 12.13 3.61
C MET A 16 8.49 11.74 2.74
N TRP A 17 9.46 10.96 3.27
CA TRP A 17 10.57 10.50 2.44
C TRP A 17 10.11 9.63 1.26
N MET A 18 9.03 8.87 1.39
CA MET A 18 8.46 8.10 0.29
C MET A 18 7.75 8.96 -0.76
N GLN A 19 7.46 10.22 -0.46
CA GLN A 19 6.60 11.07 -1.28
C GLN A 19 7.32 11.98 -2.26
N GLY A 20 8.61 11.96 -2.32
CA GLY A 20 9.26 12.73 -3.35
C GLY A 20 10.71 13.14 -3.15
N GLU A 21 11.19 13.35 -1.94
CA GLU A 21 12.58 13.81 -1.76
C GLU A 21 13.59 12.72 -2.13
N PHE A 22 13.29 11.45 -1.88
CA PHE A 22 14.17 10.33 -2.23
C PHE A 22 13.91 9.72 -3.61
N THR A 23 12.72 9.86 -4.18
CA THR A 23 12.45 9.39 -5.54
C THR A 23 13.18 10.22 -6.61
N GLY A 24 13.69 11.40 -6.25
CA GLY A 24 14.53 12.24 -7.11
C GLY A 24 16.02 11.91 -7.08
N LEU A 25 16.49 11.03 -6.16
CA LEU A 25 17.91 10.74 -6.02
C LEU A 25 18.48 9.83 -7.13
N ALA A 26 17.63 9.10 -7.84
CA ALA A 26 18.05 8.25 -8.94
C ALA A 26 17.46 8.75 -10.26
N HIS A 27 18.30 8.94 -11.26
CA HIS A 27 17.82 9.16 -12.61
C HIS A 27 16.91 8.00 -13.02
N PRO A 28 15.75 8.24 -13.68
CA PRO A 28 14.75 7.21 -14.02
C PRO A 28 15.34 5.98 -14.74
N VAL A 29 16.40 6.17 -15.52
CA VAL A 29 17.14 5.09 -16.20
C VAL A 29 17.81 4.13 -15.21
N TRP A 30 18.25 4.62 -14.06
CA TRP A 30 18.93 3.82 -13.03
C TRP A 30 17.94 3.17 -12.06
N ALA A 31 16.81 3.82 -11.83
CA ALA A 31 15.75 3.27 -10.98
C ALA A 31 15.07 2.03 -11.58
N ASN A 32 15.18 1.86 -12.90
CA ASN A 32 14.59 0.73 -13.62
C ASN A 32 15.65 0.03 -14.50
N PRO A 33 16.33 -0.98 -13.97
CA PRO A 33 17.35 -1.72 -14.69
C PRO A 33 16.82 -2.32 -16.00
N SER A 34 17.69 -2.44 -17.00
CA SER A 34 17.37 -3.09 -18.28
C SER A 34 16.87 -4.52 -18.02
N GLY A 35 15.77 -4.89 -18.65
CA GLY A 35 15.17 -6.22 -18.54
C GLY A 35 13.92 -6.28 -17.64
N TYR A 36 13.68 -5.28 -16.77
CA TYR A 36 12.46 -5.22 -15.95
C TYR A 36 11.22 -4.80 -16.76
N PHE A 37 11.41 -3.99 -17.78
CA PHE A 37 10.34 -3.51 -18.64
C PHE A 37 10.62 -3.80 -20.09
N SER A 38 9.58 -4.05 -20.87
CA SER A 38 9.67 -4.00 -22.33
C SER A 38 10.13 -2.59 -22.77
N PRO A 39 10.68 -2.46 -24.00
CA PRO A 39 11.08 -1.14 -24.53
C PRO A 39 9.96 -0.10 -24.47
N GLY A 40 8.70 -0.51 -24.74
CA GLY A 40 7.53 0.36 -24.64
C GLY A 40 7.22 0.75 -23.19
N GLY A 41 7.23 -0.20 -22.26
CA GLY A 41 7.02 0.05 -20.83
C GLY A 41 8.07 0.99 -20.25
N ARG A 42 9.34 0.84 -20.67
CA ARG A 42 10.42 1.75 -20.24
C ARG A 42 10.22 3.17 -20.76
N ARG A 43 9.77 3.32 -22.02
CA ARG A 43 9.46 4.63 -22.58
C ARG A 43 8.33 5.31 -21.78
N ASN A 44 7.23 4.60 -21.55
CA ASN A 44 6.10 5.12 -20.79
C ASN A 44 6.51 5.54 -19.38
N PHE A 45 7.38 4.75 -18.72
CA PHE A 45 7.90 5.10 -17.39
C PHE A 45 8.74 6.38 -17.42
N VAL A 46 9.62 6.54 -18.40
CA VAL A 46 10.44 7.77 -18.54
C VAL A 46 9.56 8.97 -18.86
N GLU A 47 8.58 8.84 -19.74
CA GLU A 47 7.63 9.90 -20.07
C GLU A 47 6.79 10.30 -18.85
N PHE A 48 6.34 9.34 -18.05
CA PHE A 48 5.64 9.59 -16.81
C PHE A 48 6.53 10.34 -15.79
N ALA A 49 7.76 9.89 -15.60
CA ALA A 49 8.70 10.53 -14.67
C ALA A 49 9.06 11.97 -15.10
N VAL A 50 9.28 12.18 -16.40
CA VAL A 50 9.51 13.52 -16.97
C VAL A 50 8.26 14.38 -16.87
N GLY A 51 7.09 13.82 -17.12
CA GLY A 51 5.80 14.51 -16.97
C GLY A 51 5.58 14.99 -15.54
N ARG A 52 5.87 14.15 -14.54
CA ARG A 52 5.80 14.54 -13.13
C ARG A 52 6.80 15.65 -12.79
N ALA A 53 8.03 15.56 -13.24
CA ALA A 53 9.05 16.58 -13.01
C ALA A 53 8.70 17.95 -13.65
N LYS A 54 7.93 17.92 -14.72
CA LYS A 54 7.46 19.14 -15.42
C LYS A 54 6.09 19.62 -14.95
N ASN A 55 5.43 18.89 -14.02
CA ASN A 55 4.11 19.28 -13.55
C ASN A 55 4.20 20.60 -12.75
N PRO A 56 3.57 21.68 -13.23
CA PRO A 56 3.60 22.98 -12.55
C PRO A 56 2.92 22.96 -11.18
N ARG A 57 2.08 21.94 -10.89
CA ARG A 57 1.45 21.72 -9.57
C ARG A 57 2.39 21.04 -8.57
N GLY A 58 3.56 20.56 -9.02
CA GLY A 58 4.47 19.81 -8.16
C GLY A 58 3.96 18.40 -7.83
N ASN A 59 4.48 17.82 -6.73
CA ASN A 59 3.97 16.56 -6.18
C ASN A 59 2.64 16.80 -5.46
N PRO A 60 1.74 15.80 -5.41
CA PRO A 60 0.52 15.89 -4.63
C PRO A 60 0.82 16.27 -3.17
N THR A 61 0.04 17.16 -2.61
CA THR A 61 0.15 17.54 -1.21
C THR A 61 -0.18 16.36 -0.29
N PHE A 62 0.19 16.45 0.97
CA PHE A 62 -0.18 15.45 1.98
C PHE A 62 -1.71 15.28 2.06
N GLU A 63 -2.43 16.40 2.01
CA GLU A 63 -3.88 16.44 2.10
C GLU A 63 -4.53 15.76 0.87
N GLU A 64 -4.03 16.01 -0.32
CA GLU A 64 -4.47 15.34 -1.56
C GLU A 64 -4.21 13.83 -1.48
N GLN A 65 -3.01 13.41 -1.09
CA GLN A 65 -2.66 11.99 -0.95
C GLN A 65 -3.48 11.27 0.12
N ARG A 66 -3.81 11.98 1.20
CA ARG A 66 -4.71 11.45 2.24
C ARG A 66 -6.15 11.32 1.73
N ALA A 67 -6.63 12.28 0.96
CA ALA A 67 -7.95 12.24 0.35
C ALA A 67 -8.08 11.11 -0.67
N ASP A 68 -7.05 10.91 -1.50
CA ASP A 68 -6.99 9.86 -2.52
C ASP A 68 -6.73 8.44 -1.93
N GLY A 69 -6.53 8.33 -0.62
CA GLY A 69 -6.29 7.04 0.04
C GLY A 69 -4.88 6.49 -0.09
N MET A 70 -3.95 7.22 -0.70
CA MET A 70 -2.54 6.83 -0.78
C MET A 70 -1.89 6.81 0.61
N ILE A 71 -2.34 7.69 1.51
CA ILE A 71 -1.91 7.72 2.91
C ILE A 71 -3.09 7.41 3.81
N MET A 72 -2.98 6.31 4.55
CA MET A 72 -3.94 5.93 5.58
C MET A 72 -3.41 6.35 6.94
N CYS A 73 -3.79 7.52 7.43
CA CYS A 73 -3.45 7.98 8.78
C CYS A 73 -4.68 8.42 9.55
N GLY A 74 -4.64 8.25 10.85
CA GLY A 74 -5.74 8.57 11.76
C GLY A 74 -5.73 7.71 13.01
N THR A 75 -6.81 7.77 13.77
CA THR A 75 -7.10 6.82 14.84
C THR A 75 -7.55 5.48 14.25
N PRO A 76 -7.56 4.37 15.02
CA PRO A 76 -8.10 3.09 14.57
C PRO A 76 -9.49 3.22 13.96
N LYS A 77 -10.39 3.97 14.61
CA LYS A 77 -11.75 4.20 14.15
C LYS A 77 -11.82 4.85 12.74
N GLN A 78 -10.88 5.72 12.43
CA GLN A 78 -10.82 6.41 11.13
C GLN A 78 -10.16 5.55 10.03
N VAL A 79 -9.22 4.70 10.42
CA VAL A 79 -8.45 3.86 9.48
C VAL A 79 -9.21 2.58 9.12
N LEU A 80 -9.93 1.99 10.06
CA LEU A 80 -10.67 0.73 9.87
C LEU A 80 -11.60 0.74 8.65
N PRO A 81 -12.46 1.75 8.42
CA PRO A 81 -13.34 1.75 7.25
C PRO A 81 -12.57 1.74 5.92
N ARG A 82 -11.41 2.41 5.87
CA ARG A 82 -10.56 2.44 4.68
C ARG A 82 -9.89 1.09 4.42
N ILE A 83 -9.45 0.41 5.48
CA ILE A 83 -8.92 -0.95 5.38
C ILE A 83 -10.01 -1.91 4.92
N ARG A 84 -11.22 -1.80 5.45
CA ARG A 84 -12.37 -2.62 5.02
C ARG A 84 -12.61 -2.47 3.53
N HIS A 85 -12.71 -1.24 3.05
CA HIS A 85 -12.88 -0.96 1.62
C HIS A 85 -11.75 -1.56 0.77
N LEU A 86 -10.49 -1.41 1.20
CA LEU A 86 -9.36 -2.01 0.51
C LEU A 86 -9.47 -3.55 0.44
N LEU A 87 -9.86 -4.21 1.52
CA LEU A 87 -10.05 -5.66 1.54
C LEU A 87 -11.16 -6.11 0.58
N GLU A 88 -12.24 -5.36 0.50
CA GLU A 88 -13.37 -5.65 -0.40
C GLU A 88 -12.98 -5.52 -1.87
N GLU A 89 -12.28 -4.43 -2.22
CA GLU A 89 -11.88 -4.15 -3.61
C GLU A 89 -10.73 -5.03 -4.10
N THR A 90 -9.70 -5.21 -3.28
CA THR A 90 -8.46 -5.86 -3.75
C THR A 90 -8.37 -7.34 -3.37
N ARG A 91 -9.14 -7.80 -2.39
CA ARG A 91 -9.18 -9.17 -1.87
C ARG A 91 -7.78 -9.79 -1.70
N PRO A 92 -6.88 -9.14 -0.94
CA PRO A 92 -5.49 -9.57 -0.86
C PRO A 92 -5.33 -10.82 0.00
N GLY A 93 -4.44 -11.73 -0.39
CA GLY A 93 -3.99 -12.83 0.48
C GLY A 93 -2.96 -12.36 1.52
N ILE A 94 -2.18 -11.35 1.18
CA ILE A 94 -1.20 -10.71 2.06
C ILE A 94 -1.34 -9.20 1.94
N MET A 95 -1.38 -8.51 3.08
CA MET A 95 -1.34 -7.07 3.14
C MET A 95 -0.16 -6.62 3.99
N ALA A 96 0.78 -5.89 3.37
CA ALA A 96 1.89 -5.28 4.08
C ALA A 96 1.51 -3.86 4.52
N ILE A 97 1.68 -3.56 5.79
CA ILE A 97 1.46 -2.23 6.34
C ILE A 97 2.82 -1.59 6.62
N TRP A 98 3.08 -0.49 5.95
CA TRP A 98 4.28 0.30 6.22
C TRP A 98 4.00 1.29 7.34
N GLY A 99 4.41 0.95 8.54
CA GLY A 99 4.08 1.70 9.76
C GLY A 99 5.17 2.62 10.28
N ASN A 100 6.41 2.49 9.80
CA ASN A 100 7.55 3.31 10.21
C ASN A 100 8.64 3.31 9.15
N ASP A 101 9.30 4.43 8.94
CA ASP A 101 10.41 4.63 8.02
C ASP A 101 11.71 5.13 8.70
N GLY A 102 11.70 5.18 10.03
CA GLY A 102 12.84 5.66 10.83
C GLY A 102 12.74 7.12 11.28
N ASN A 103 11.88 7.94 10.68
CA ASN A 103 11.72 9.35 11.09
C ASN A 103 10.70 9.54 12.22
N VAL A 104 9.79 8.60 12.39
CA VAL A 104 8.82 8.62 13.50
C VAL A 104 9.52 8.18 14.78
N SER A 105 9.28 8.87 15.90
CA SER A 105 9.88 8.56 17.18
C SER A 105 9.56 7.12 17.62
N HIS A 106 10.48 6.50 18.37
CA HIS A 106 10.26 5.14 18.88
C HIS A 106 8.98 5.02 19.74
N PRO A 107 8.65 5.92 20.67
CA PRO A 107 7.39 5.86 21.41
C PRO A 107 6.15 5.92 20.51
N ASP A 108 6.16 6.77 19.48
CA ASP A 108 5.06 6.90 18.54
C ASP A 108 4.92 5.65 17.66
N SER A 109 6.03 5.07 17.25
CA SER A 109 6.06 3.81 16.49
C SER A 109 5.50 2.66 17.34
N MET A 110 5.88 2.55 18.60
CA MET A 110 5.34 1.55 19.53
C MET A 110 3.84 1.74 19.78
N THR A 111 3.39 2.99 19.88
CA THR A 111 1.95 3.31 19.98
C THR A 111 1.21 2.85 18.72
N CYS A 112 1.76 3.10 17.55
CA CYS A 112 1.16 2.64 16.28
C CYS A 112 1.06 1.11 16.24
N ILE A 113 2.13 0.38 16.59
CA ILE A 113 2.15 -1.09 16.63
C ILE A 113 1.12 -1.63 17.63
N ARG A 114 1.03 -1.04 18.81
CA ARG A 114 0.06 -1.42 19.83
C ARG A 114 -1.37 -1.26 19.34
N LEU A 115 -1.71 -0.11 18.76
CA LEU A 115 -3.04 0.15 18.20
C LEU A 115 -3.38 -0.80 17.03
N LEU A 116 -2.40 -1.08 16.15
CA LEU A 116 -2.56 -2.08 15.10
C LEU A 116 -2.89 -3.46 15.69
N GLY A 117 -2.11 -3.90 16.68
CA GLY A 117 -2.26 -5.24 17.26
C GLY A 117 -3.54 -5.40 18.06
N GLN A 118 -3.94 -4.38 18.81
CA GLN A 118 -5.06 -4.47 19.75
C GLN A 118 -6.41 -4.11 19.12
N GLU A 119 -6.45 -3.16 18.20
CA GLU A 119 -7.70 -2.60 17.70
C GLU A 119 -7.95 -2.91 16.21
N VAL A 120 -6.90 -2.96 15.40
CA VAL A 120 -7.07 -3.09 13.95
C VAL A 120 -6.98 -4.54 13.49
N PHE A 121 -5.92 -5.26 13.82
CA PHE A 121 -5.73 -6.62 13.33
C PHE A 121 -6.82 -7.61 13.76
N PRO A 122 -7.38 -7.56 14.97
CA PRO A 122 -8.51 -8.42 15.30
C PRO A 122 -9.68 -8.21 14.35
N GLN A 123 -10.04 -6.96 14.09
CA GLN A 123 -11.14 -6.63 13.20
C GLN A 123 -10.86 -7.03 11.74
N VAL A 124 -9.63 -6.80 11.27
CA VAL A 124 -9.20 -7.21 9.91
C VAL A 124 -9.29 -8.73 9.74
N ARG A 125 -8.91 -9.50 10.75
CA ARG A 125 -9.03 -10.96 10.71
C ARG A 125 -10.49 -11.45 10.64
N GLU A 126 -11.39 -10.79 11.34
CA GLU A 126 -12.82 -11.13 11.25
C GLU A 126 -13.36 -10.80 9.85
N TRP A 127 -13.02 -9.65 9.29
CA TRP A 127 -13.41 -9.30 7.93
C TRP A 127 -12.79 -10.21 6.88
N ALA A 128 -11.55 -10.64 7.08
CA ALA A 128 -10.91 -11.60 6.18
C ALA A 128 -11.70 -12.91 6.11
N LYS A 129 -12.17 -13.45 7.26
CA LYS A 129 -13.04 -14.62 7.31
C LYS A 129 -14.39 -14.38 6.63
N GLU A 130 -15.03 -13.26 6.96
CA GLU A 130 -16.32 -12.85 6.39
C GLU A 130 -16.26 -12.74 4.86
N LEU A 131 -15.19 -12.17 4.33
CA LEU A 131 -14.97 -12.00 2.90
C LEU A 131 -14.41 -13.26 2.20
N GLY A 132 -14.10 -14.31 2.95
CA GLY A 132 -13.47 -15.50 2.40
C GLY A 132 -12.09 -15.23 1.82
N LEU A 133 -11.29 -14.38 2.47
CA LEU A 133 -9.91 -14.14 2.11
C LEU A 133 -9.04 -15.22 2.72
N ASN A 134 -8.25 -15.88 1.88
CA ASN A 134 -7.43 -17.00 2.34
C ASN A 134 -5.96 -16.60 2.37
N SER A 135 -5.28 -17.06 3.43
CA SER A 135 -3.85 -16.90 3.55
C SER A 135 -3.14 -17.82 2.53
N PRO A 136 -2.18 -17.33 1.75
CA PRO A 136 -1.40 -18.18 0.86
C PRO A 136 -0.49 -19.16 1.60
N PHE A 137 -0.40 -19.05 2.93
CA PHE A 137 0.37 -19.96 3.78
C PHE A 137 -0.47 -21.12 4.32
N GLU A 138 -1.77 -21.13 4.07
CA GLU A 138 -2.64 -22.26 4.41
C GLU A 138 -2.53 -23.30 3.30
N ALA A 139 -2.25 -24.56 3.70
CA ALA A 139 -2.26 -25.66 2.75
C ALA A 139 -3.66 -25.79 2.12
N GLU A 140 -3.72 -25.94 0.81
CA GLU A 140 -4.97 -26.09 0.05
C GLU A 140 -5.94 -24.91 0.18
N ALA A 141 -5.44 -23.71 0.53
CA ALA A 141 -6.29 -22.53 0.61
C ALA A 141 -7.01 -22.27 -0.73
N PRO A 142 -8.33 -22.17 -0.74
CA PRO A 142 -9.05 -21.89 -1.97
C PRO A 142 -8.67 -20.49 -2.49
N VAL A 143 -8.67 -20.32 -3.81
CA VAL A 143 -8.36 -19.05 -4.45
C VAL A 143 -9.41 -18.01 -4.10
N SER A 144 -8.99 -16.89 -3.51
CA SER A 144 -9.90 -15.83 -3.04
C SER A 144 -10.31 -14.83 -4.13
N ILE A 145 -9.75 -14.91 -5.32
CA ILE A 145 -10.00 -14.01 -6.45
C ILE A 145 -11.17 -14.54 -7.28
N ALA A 146 -12.22 -13.75 -7.46
CA ALA A 146 -13.45 -14.19 -8.10
C ALA A 146 -13.25 -14.70 -9.54
N TYR A 147 -12.40 -14.06 -10.34
CA TYR A 147 -12.11 -14.49 -11.70
C TYR A 147 -11.34 -15.82 -11.79
N ALA A 148 -10.65 -16.20 -10.73
CA ALA A 148 -9.93 -17.48 -10.71
C ALA A 148 -10.89 -18.69 -10.67
N LYS A 149 -12.18 -18.47 -10.35
CA LYS A 149 -13.22 -19.48 -10.47
C LYS A 149 -13.50 -19.86 -11.94
N ASP A 150 -13.20 -18.95 -12.87
CA ASP A 150 -13.39 -19.14 -14.30
C ASP A 150 -12.14 -19.70 -15.01
N LEU A 151 -11.01 -19.78 -14.31
CA LEU A 151 -9.80 -20.45 -14.79
C LEU A 151 -10.01 -21.96 -14.75
N LYS A 152 -10.77 -22.46 -15.71
CA LYS A 152 -11.23 -23.87 -15.76
C LYS A 152 -10.16 -24.89 -16.10
N GLN A 153 -8.94 -24.48 -16.48
CA GLN A 153 -7.87 -25.45 -16.77
C GLN A 153 -6.48 -24.84 -16.55
N PRO A 154 -5.54 -25.62 -16.01
CA PRO A 154 -4.14 -25.24 -16.11
C PRO A 154 -3.81 -25.17 -17.62
N VAL A 155 -3.20 -24.08 -18.03
CA VAL A 155 -2.61 -24.00 -19.38
C VAL A 155 -1.63 -25.16 -19.43
N ALA A 156 -1.92 -26.15 -20.29
CA ALA A 156 -1.01 -27.25 -20.50
C ALA A 156 0.35 -26.66 -20.88
N ALA A 157 1.39 -27.06 -20.16
CA ALA A 157 2.74 -26.69 -20.50
C ALA A 157 2.95 -27.07 -21.96
N ALA A 158 3.25 -26.10 -22.80
CA ALA A 158 3.68 -26.36 -24.17
C ALA A 158 4.98 -27.15 -24.09
N GLU A 159 4.96 -28.39 -24.59
CA GLU A 159 6.15 -29.21 -24.80
C GLU A 159 7.10 -28.56 -25.83
#